data_554a96ccabdb1676746533ab43e105ee
#
_entry.id   554a96ccabdb1676746533ab43e105ee
#
_cell.length_a   1.000
_cell.length_b   1.000
_cell.length_c   1.000
_cell.angle_alpha   90.00
_cell.angle_beta   90.00
_cell.angle_gamma   90.00
#
_symmetry.space_group_name_H-M   'P 1'
#
loop_
_entity.id
_entity.type
_entity.pdbx_description
1 polymer ?
#
loop_
_entity_poly.entity_id
_entity_poly.type
_entity_poly.pdbx_seq_one_letter_code
_entity_poly.pdbx_strand_id
1 'polypeptide(L)'
;VISALSDVAFDIKQGEFVAYAGPNGAGKSTTMKLLSGMLLPTSGEISVLSMSPQKQRRELMSKLGVLFGNRTELWWDHPVIQSFEWKKVVWNIPEPMYRENLEMVTELLDIGGLLKTFARELSLGQRMRADLAMMLLHSPEIILLDEPTLGLDVIAKRQMINFLKKINRENGVTIIVTSHDMDDLEEMAQRILMISDGKVAYDGDFDGLRKITGNLTRVVVTTENGFMPELQNAVLLSSENGVHEFEIDLAKTPIKSLMRLLSDLNGVCDVEIKKAPIEQVIASVYSSWK
;
A
#
# COMPACT_ATOMS: atom_id res chain seq x y z
N VAL A 1 28.34 11.53 -6.75
CA VAL A 1 27.27 10.73 -7.35
C VAL A 1 26.57 10.01 -6.22
N ILE A 2 25.27 10.18 -6.09
CA ILE A 2 24.46 9.47 -5.09
C ILE A 2 23.86 8.26 -5.81
N SER A 3 24.15 7.04 -5.31
CA SER A 3 23.51 5.82 -5.79
C SER A 3 22.11 5.72 -5.16
N ALA A 4 21.06 5.72 -5.97
CA ALA A 4 19.69 5.59 -5.50
C ALA A 4 19.26 4.13 -5.33
N LEU A 5 19.81 3.23 -6.15
CA LEU A 5 19.56 1.79 -6.15
C LEU A 5 20.88 1.08 -6.46
N SER A 6 21.15 -0.05 -5.81
CA SER A 6 22.33 -0.87 -6.00
C SER A 6 21.99 -2.34 -5.82
N ASP A 7 22.23 -3.15 -6.85
CA ASP A 7 21.97 -4.60 -6.85
C ASP A 7 20.53 -4.98 -6.46
N VAL A 8 19.55 -4.20 -6.93
CA VAL A 8 18.12 -4.51 -6.74
C VAL A 8 17.71 -5.55 -7.76
N ALA A 9 17.27 -6.71 -7.27
CA ALA A 9 16.74 -7.78 -8.11
C ALA A 9 15.46 -8.36 -7.47
N PHE A 10 14.39 -8.44 -8.24
CA PHE A 10 13.13 -9.06 -7.86
C PHE A 10 12.29 -9.39 -9.09
N ASP A 11 11.37 -10.33 -8.93
CA ASP A 11 10.38 -10.69 -9.94
C ASP A 11 8.98 -10.52 -9.37
N ILE A 12 8.06 -9.97 -10.18
CA ILE A 12 6.64 -9.86 -9.83
C ILE A 12 5.83 -10.59 -10.89
N LYS A 13 4.99 -11.52 -10.46
CA LYS A 13 4.15 -12.30 -11.35
C LYS A 13 2.90 -11.53 -11.74
N GLN A 14 2.35 -11.85 -12.90
CA GLN A 14 1.08 -11.28 -13.32
C GLN A 14 -0.03 -11.56 -12.30
N GLY A 15 -0.84 -10.56 -11.99
CA GLY A 15 -1.92 -10.64 -11.02
C GLY A 15 -1.48 -10.51 -9.55
N GLU A 16 -0.18 -10.39 -9.25
CA GLU A 16 0.24 -10.12 -7.87
C GLU A 16 -0.13 -8.70 -7.45
N PHE A 17 -0.48 -8.56 -6.17
CA PHE A 17 -0.59 -7.26 -5.50
C PHE A 17 0.57 -7.14 -4.52
N VAL A 18 1.53 -6.26 -4.82
CA VAL A 18 2.79 -6.12 -4.09
C VAL A 18 2.87 -4.77 -3.41
N ALA A 19 3.09 -4.78 -2.10
CA ALA A 19 3.49 -3.63 -1.32
C ALA A 19 4.99 -3.37 -1.52
N TYR A 20 5.37 -2.19 -1.96
CA TYR A 20 6.76 -1.80 -2.12
C TYR A 20 7.13 -0.78 -1.03
N ALA A 21 7.78 -1.23 0.03
CA ALA A 21 7.99 -0.50 1.25
C ALA A 21 9.47 -0.13 1.47
N GLY A 22 9.70 0.88 2.29
CA GLY A 22 11.06 1.29 2.64
C GLY A 22 11.09 2.70 3.23
N PRO A 23 12.18 3.09 3.91
CA PRO A 23 12.32 4.43 4.47
C PRO A 23 12.38 5.51 3.37
N ASN A 24 12.24 6.77 3.79
CA ASN A 24 12.42 7.90 2.89
C ASN A 24 13.82 7.90 2.30
N GLY A 25 13.91 8.10 0.98
CA GLY A 25 15.18 8.06 0.27
C GLY A 25 15.70 6.68 -0.12
N ALA A 26 15.04 5.58 0.29
CA ALA A 26 15.46 4.20 -0.02
C ALA A 26 15.42 3.85 -1.52
N GLY A 27 14.77 4.67 -2.36
CA GLY A 27 14.68 4.42 -3.80
C GLY A 27 13.30 4.00 -4.31
N LYS A 28 12.25 4.01 -3.48
CA LYS A 28 10.88 3.60 -3.88
C LYS A 28 10.38 4.27 -5.16
N SER A 29 10.26 5.59 -5.14
CA SER A 29 9.80 6.36 -6.32
C SER A 29 10.78 6.27 -7.50
N THR A 30 12.07 6.03 -7.24
CA THR A 30 13.07 5.77 -8.29
C THR A 30 12.78 4.46 -9.01
N THR A 31 12.47 3.39 -8.26
CA THR A 31 12.08 2.10 -8.82
C THR A 31 10.81 2.23 -9.67
N MET A 32 9.77 2.91 -9.16
CA MET A 32 8.53 3.13 -9.92
C MET A 32 8.80 3.87 -11.25
N LYS A 33 9.68 4.89 -11.23
CA LYS A 33 10.06 5.63 -12.43
C LYS A 33 10.91 4.80 -13.42
N LEU A 34 11.72 3.87 -12.92
CA LEU A 34 12.47 2.93 -13.76
C LEU A 34 11.52 1.92 -14.42
N LEU A 35 10.60 1.33 -13.67
CA LEU A 35 9.58 0.39 -14.19
C LEU A 35 8.68 1.03 -15.24
N SER A 36 8.34 2.31 -15.08
CA SER A 36 7.54 3.07 -16.04
C SER A 36 8.34 3.63 -17.21
N GLY A 37 9.67 3.43 -17.25
CA GLY A 37 10.54 3.99 -18.29
C GLY A 37 10.69 5.52 -18.24
N MET A 38 10.35 6.16 -17.12
CA MET A 38 10.60 7.59 -16.91
C MET A 38 12.06 7.89 -16.58
N LEU A 39 12.75 6.91 -15.98
CA LEU A 39 14.18 6.95 -15.73
C LEU A 39 14.87 5.79 -16.45
N LEU A 40 16.15 5.99 -16.75
CA LEU A 40 17.03 4.97 -17.33
C LEU A 40 17.95 4.44 -16.22
N PRO A 41 18.13 3.11 -16.06
CA PRO A 41 19.11 2.59 -15.14
C PRO A 41 20.52 2.89 -15.64
N THR A 42 21.44 3.13 -14.72
CA THR A 42 22.87 3.30 -15.03
C THR A 42 23.50 1.98 -15.48
N SER A 43 23.02 0.85 -14.91
CA SER A 43 23.43 -0.51 -15.23
C SER A 43 22.30 -1.49 -14.87
N GLY A 44 22.44 -2.74 -15.31
CA GLY A 44 21.43 -3.78 -15.10
C GLY A 44 20.33 -3.76 -16.16
N GLU A 45 19.35 -4.64 -16.00
CA GLU A 45 18.27 -4.86 -16.95
C GLU A 45 16.91 -4.78 -16.25
N ILE A 46 15.94 -4.19 -16.93
CA ILE A 46 14.55 -4.12 -16.49
C ILE A 46 13.67 -4.66 -17.59
N SER A 47 12.81 -5.60 -17.22
CA SER A 47 11.77 -6.16 -18.08
C SER A 47 10.42 -6.01 -17.42
N VAL A 48 9.45 -5.44 -18.11
CA VAL A 48 8.06 -5.29 -17.67
C VAL A 48 7.16 -5.82 -18.79
N LEU A 49 6.33 -6.83 -18.52
CA LEU A 49 5.55 -7.54 -19.53
C LEU A 49 6.42 -8.04 -20.70
N SER A 50 7.62 -8.56 -20.40
CA SER A 50 8.63 -8.98 -21.38
C SER A 50 9.14 -7.86 -22.30
N MET A 51 8.84 -6.60 -21.97
CA MET A 51 9.29 -5.41 -22.70
C MET A 51 10.37 -4.68 -21.91
N SER A 52 11.32 -4.08 -22.66
CA SER A 52 12.27 -3.13 -22.08
C SER A 52 11.62 -1.74 -21.95
N PRO A 53 11.45 -1.19 -20.73
CA PRO A 53 10.87 0.14 -20.54
C PRO A 53 11.60 1.25 -21.28
N GLN A 54 12.87 1.03 -21.59
CA GLN A 54 13.70 1.99 -22.34
C GLN A 54 13.45 1.95 -23.83
N LYS A 55 13.38 0.73 -24.38
CA LYS A 55 13.32 0.52 -25.85
C LYS A 55 11.88 0.53 -26.38
N GLN A 56 10.94 0.06 -25.56
CA GLN A 56 9.53 -0.14 -25.94
C GLN A 56 8.58 0.72 -25.09
N ARG A 57 9.03 1.90 -24.66
CA ARG A 57 8.29 2.75 -23.73
C ARG A 57 6.86 3.06 -24.17
N ARG A 58 6.66 3.37 -25.44
CA ARG A 58 5.32 3.73 -25.94
C ARG A 58 4.33 2.57 -25.85
N GLU A 59 4.79 1.37 -26.22
CA GLU A 59 4.00 0.14 -26.15
C GLU A 59 3.73 -0.24 -24.70
N LEU A 60 4.77 -0.18 -23.86
CA LEU A 60 4.65 -0.47 -22.43
C LEU A 60 3.66 0.48 -21.74
N MET A 61 3.74 1.79 -22.00
CA MET A 61 2.86 2.78 -21.39
C MET A 61 1.38 2.54 -21.73
N SER A 62 1.05 1.98 -22.91
CA SER A 62 -0.34 1.63 -23.23
C SER A 62 -0.92 0.49 -22.36
N LYS A 63 -0.07 -0.21 -21.61
CA LYS A 63 -0.41 -1.32 -20.71
C LYS A 63 -0.20 -0.97 -19.24
N LEU A 64 0.35 0.21 -18.93
CA LEU A 64 0.61 0.68 -17.59
C LEU A 64 -0.38 1.75 -17.16
N GLY A 65 -0.93 1.59 -15.97
CA GLY A 65 -1.53 2.66 -15.19
C GLY A 65 -0.49 3.19 -14.20
N VAL A 66 -0.28 4.49 -14.15
CA VAL A 66 0.73 5.08 -13.26
C VAL A 66 0.13 6.28 -12.54
N LEU A 67 0.27 6.31 -11.20
CA LEU A 67 -0.13 7.43 -10.38
C LEU A 67 1.03 7.78 -9.43
N PHE A 68 1.58 8.98 -9.56
CA PHE A 68 2.69 9.45 -8.73
C PHE A 68 2.22 10.53 -7.75
N GLY A 69 2.12 10.15 -6.47
CA GLY A 69 1.86 11.06 -5.36
C GLY A 69 0.63 11.96 -5.61
N ASN A 70 0.69 13.19 -5.13
CA ASN A 70 -0.41 14.16 -5.25
C ASN A 70 -0.48 14.90 -6.61
N ARG A 71 0.12 14.34 -7.65
CA ARG A 71 0.05 14.94 -8.98
C ARG A 71 -1.18 14.42 -9.72
N THR A 72 -2.07 15.35 -10.09
CA THR A 72 -3.22 15.03 -10.92
C THR A 72 -2.87 15.15 -12.40
N GLU A 73 -3.41 14.24 -13.22
CA GLU A 73 -3.43 14.35 -14.68
C GLU A 73 -4.68 15.08 -15.20
N LEU A 74 -5.64 15.39 -14.29
CA LEU A 74 -6.85 16.12 -14.65
C LEU A 74 -6.52 17.58 -15.02
N TRP A 75 -7.17 18.07 -16.03
CA TRP A 75 -7.06 19.48 -16.44
C TRP A 75 -7.76 20.39 -15.43
N TRP A 76 -6.98 21.19 -14.73
CA TRP A 76 -7.38 21.97 -13.57
C TRP A 76 -8.61 22.85 -13.78
N ASP A 77 -8.65 23.57 -14.90
CA ASP A 77 -9.72 24.50 -15.27
C ASP A 77 -10.77 23.92 -16.20
N HIS A 78 -10.92 22.59 -16.20
CA HIS A 78 -11.89 21.89 -17.04
C HIS A 78 -12.70 20.87 -16.24
N PRO A 79 -13.93 20.54 -16.67
CA PRO A 79 -14.69 19.42 -16.16
C PRO A 79 -13.91 18.10 -16.30
N VAL A 80 -14.05 17.21 -15.30
CA VAL A 80 -13.37 15.90 -15.28
C VAL A 80 -13.53 15.14 -16.58
N ILE A 81 -14.76 15.11 -17.12
CA ILE A 81 -15.04 14.38 -18.38
C ILE A 81 -14.17 14.84 -19.55
N GLN A 82 -13.78 16.11 -19.62
CA GLN A 82 -12.92 16.62 -20.70
C GLN A 82 -11.51 16.04 -20.62
N SER A 83 -10.98 15.83 -19.40
CA SER A 83 -9.71 15.15 -19.21
C SER A 83 -9.79 13.68 -19.67
N PHE A 84 -10.91 13.02 -19.44
CA PHE A 84 -11.15 11.65 -19.89
C PHE A 84 -11.27 11.55 -21.42
N GLU A 85 -12.00 12.47 -22.05
CA GLU A 85 -12.09 12.58 -23.51
C GLU A 85 -10.71 12.83 -24.15
N TRP A 86 -9.92 13.71 -23.54
CA TRP A 86 -8.55 13.94 -23.99
C TRP A 86 -7.69 12.67 -23.87
N LYS A 87 -7.78 11.96 -22.74
CA LYS A 87 -7.08 10.68 -22.51
C LYS A 87 -7.44 9.67 -23.60
N LYS A 88 -8.74 9.53 -23.92
CA LYS A 88 -9.22 8.66 -24.99
C LYS A 88 -8.52 8.95 -26.32
N VAL A 89 -8.41 10.23 -26.69
CA VAL A 89 -7.79 10.64 -27.97
C VAL A 89 -6.28 10.36 -27.95
N VAL A 90 -5.58 10.80 -26.90
CA VAL A 90 -4.11 10.66 -26.81
C VAL A 90 -3.67 9.21 -26.77
N TRP A 91 -4.43 8.36 -26.07
CA TRP A 91 -4.14 6.93 -25.94
C TRP A 91 -4.79 6.08 -27.04
N ASN A 92 -5.49 6.73 -27.97
CA ASN A 92 -6.19 6.07 -29.07
C ASN A 92 -7.09 4.91 -28.58
N ILE A 93 -7.85 5.16 -27.50
CA ILE A 93 -8.75 4.17 -26.89
C ILE A 93 -9.96 4.01 -27.84
N PRO A 94 -10.29 2.79 -28.30
CA PRO A 94 -11.46 2.55 -29.14
C PRO A 94 -12.75 2.99 -28.43
N GLU A 95 -13.66 3.61 -29.18
CA GLU A 95 -14.91 4.14 -28.61
C GLU A 95 -15.73 3.12 -27.80
N PRO A 96 -15.91 1.86 -28.23
CA PRO A 96 -16.64 0.87 -27.44
C PRO A 96 -15.96 0.60 -26.09
N MET A 97 -14.64 0.41 -26.09
CA MET A 97 -13.83 0.18 -24.90
C MET A 97 -13.87 1.39 -23.95
N TYR A 98 -13.79 2.60 -24.50
CA TYR A 98 -13.86 3.82 -23.70
C TYR A 98 -15.20 3.92 -22.97
N ARG A 99 -16.32 3.67 -23.65
CA ARG A 99 -17.67 3.72 -23.05
C ARG A 99 -17.84 2.67 -21.94
N GLU A 100 -17.45 1.44 -22.22
CA GLU A 100 -17.50 0.34 -21.25
C GLU A 100 -16.66 0.67 -20.01
N ASN A 101 -15.41 1.11 -20.21
CA ASN A 101 -14.53 1.47 -19.11
C ASN A 101 -15.03 2.71 -18.36
N LEU A 102 -15.54 3.72 -19.06
CA LEU A 102 -16.10 4.91 -18.42
C LEU A 102 -17.29 4.55 -17.52
N GLU A 103 -18.21 3.70 -17.99
CA GLU A 103 -19.33 3.22 -17.20
C GLU A 103 -18.86 2.46 -15.97
N MET A 104 -17.95 1.50 -16.17
CA MET A 104 -17.36 0.70 -15.08
C MET A 104 -16.68 1.58 -14.01
N VAL A 105 -15.78 2.49 -14.39
CA VAL A 105 -15.07 3.33 -13.43
C VAL A 105 -15.99 4.36 -12.76
N THR A 106 -17.02 4.82 -13.47
CA THR A 106 -18.01 5.75 -12.94
C THR A 106 -18.80 5.11 -11.80
N GLU A 107 -19.22 3.86 -11.99
CA GLU A 107 -19.93 3.08 -10.97
C GLU A 107 -19.00 2.69 -9.81
N LEU A 108 -17.86 2.07 -10.12
CA LEU A 108 -16.94 1.54 -9.10
C LEU A 108 -16.33 2.61 -8.20
N LEU A 109 -16.06 3.80 -8.73
CA LEU A 109 -15.42 4.90 -8.00
C LEU A 109 -16.41 5.99 -7.57
N ASP A 110 -17.71 5.80 -7.85
CA ASP A 110 -18.77 6.75 -7.52
C ASP A 110 -18.42 8.19 -7.96
N ILE A 111 -18.06 8.34 -9.25
CA ILE A 111 -17.66 9.62 -9.82
C ILE A 111 -18.69 10.23 -10.78
N GLY A 112 -19.86 9.61 -10.94
CA GLY A 112 -20.88 10.07 -11.88
C GLY A 112 -21.28 11.52 -11.67
N GLY A 113 -21.47 11.94 -10.41
CA GLY A 113 -21.76 13.31 -10.04
C GLY A 113 -20.59 14.29 -10.26
N LEU A 114 -19.36 13.77 -10.41
CA LEU A 114 -18.15 14.57 -10.53
C LEU A 114 -17.75 14.86 -11.99
N LEU A 115 -18.28 14.11 -12.96
CA LEU A 115 -17.85 14.19 -14.35
C LEU A 115 -17.99 15.60 -14.95
N LYS A 116 -19.00 16.36 -14.53
CA LYS A 116 -19.25 17.73 -14.99
C LYS A 116 -18.65 18.81 -14.08
N THR A 117 -18.05 18.43 -12.97
CA THR A 117 -17.40 19.34 -12.01
C THR A 117 -15.99 19.67 -12.50
N PHE A 118 -15.56 20.92 -12.33
CA PHE A 118 -14.20 21.33 -12.64
C PHE A 118 -13.21 20.64 -11.71
N ALA A 119 -12.07 20.20 -12.23
CA ALA A 119 -11.07 19.48 -11.43
C ALA A 119 -10.59 20.27 -10.20
N ARG A 120 -10.50 21.60 -10.31
CA ARG A 120 -10.13 22.50 -9.21
C ARG A 120 -11.13 22.55 -8.05
N GLU A 121 -12.38 22.16 -8.30
CA GLU A 121 -13.47 22.21 -7.31
C GLU A 121 -13.59 20.90 -6.52
N LEU A 122 -12.84 19.86 -6.95
CA LEU A 122 -12.85 18.56 -6.29
C LEU A 122 -12.09 18.59 -4.97
N SER A 123 -12.65 17.93 -3.95
CA SER A 123 -11.87 17.56 -2.76
C SER A 123 -10.71 16.65 -3.13
N LEU A 124 -9.72 16.49 -2.25
CA LEU A 124 -8.59 15.61 -2.49
C LEU A 124 -9.04 14.17 -2.80
N GLY A 125 -9.98 13.63 -2.00
CA GLY A 125 -10.52 12.28 -2.22
C GLY A 125 -11.31 12.16 -3.53
N GLN A 126 -12.12 13.16 -3.89
CA GLN A 126 -12.84 13.20 -5.18
C GLN A 126 -11.85 13.23 -6.35
N ARG A 127 -10.81 14.07 -6.25
CA ARG A 127 -9.77 14.17 -7.27
C ARG A 127 -9.02 12.87 -7.44
N MET A 128 -8.65 12.21 -6.34
CA MET A 128 -7.96 10.93 -6.39
C MET A 128 -8.82 9.83 -7.05
N ARG A 129 -10.12 9.77 -6.76
CA ARG A 129 -11.05 8.85 -7.44
C ARG A 129 -11.14 9.15 -8.93
N ALA A 130 -11.16 10.41 -9.34
CA ALA A 130 -11.19 10.81 -10.74
C ALA A 130 -9.85 10.51 -11.45
N ASP A 131 -8.71 10.70 -10.79
CA ASP A 131 -7.39 10.33 -11.32
C ASP A 131 -7.27 8.80 -11.52
N LEU A 132 -7.74 8.01 -10.56
CA LEU A 132 -7.81 6.55 -10.70
C LEU A 132 -8.72 6.13 -11.84
N ALA A 133 -9.89 6.74 -11.97
CA ALA A 133 -10.79 6.47 -13.08
C ALA A 133 -10.12 6.77 -14.42
N MET A 134 -9.49 7.93 -14.55
CA MET A 134 -8.76 8.32 -15.74
C MET A 134 -7.62 7.35 -16.08
N MET A 135 -6.89 6.87 -15.07
CA MET A 135 -5.82 5.89 -15.23
C MET A 135 -6.35 4.56 -15.81
N LEU A 136 -7.57 4.16 -15.47
CA LEU A 136 -8.14 2.87 -15.85
C LEU A 136 -8.82 2.86 -17.23
N LEU A 137 -9.05 4.02 -17.84
CA LEU A 137 -9.79 4.12 -19.12
C LEU A 137 -9.20 3.29 -20.26
N HIS A 138 -7.91 2.99 -20.21
CA HIS A 138 -7.21 2.20 -21.23
C HIS A 138 -6.96 0.74 -20.82
N SER A 139 -7.59 0.25 -19.74
CA SER A 139 -7.48 -1.12 -19.23
C SER A 139 -6.02 -1.58 -19.03
N PRO A 140 -5.27 -0.96 -18.11
CA PRO A 140 -3.88 -1.33 -17.88
C PRO A 140 -3.75 -2.75 -17.33
N GLU A 141 -2.69 -3.47 -17.74
CA GLU A 141 -2.32 -4.79 -17.22
C GLU A 141 -1.54 -4.68 -15.90
N ILE A 142 -0.82 -3.56 -15.70
CA ILE A 142 -0.06 -3.26 -14.48
C ILE A 142 -0.40 -1.86 -14.01
N ILE A 143 -0.52 -1.68 -12.70
CA ILE A 143 -0.75 -0.40 -12.03
C ILE A 143 0.38 -0.12 -11.06
N LEU A 144 1.01 1.04 -11.19
CA LEU A 144 2.04 1.55 -10.31
C LEU A 144 1.48 2.75 -9.54
N LEU A 145 1.38 2.62 -8.21
CA LEU A 145 0.83 3.64 -7.33
C LEU A 145 1.88 4.08 -6.32
N ASP A 146 2.23 5.36 -6.35
CA ASP A 146 3.17 5.95 -5.40
C ASP A 146 2.38 6.83 -4.42
N GLU A 147 2.18 6.35 -3.17
CA GLU A 147 1.46 7.02 -2.08
C GLU A 147 -0.03 7.34 -2.38
N PRO A 148 -0.83 6.40 -2.89
CA PRO A 148 -2.20 6.71 -3.36
C PRO A 148 -3.17 7.07 -2.23
N THR A 149 -2.90 6.69 -0.98
CA THR A 149 -3.76 6.94 0.19
C THR A 149 -3.39 8.21 0.95
N LEU A 150 -2.31 8.89 0.55
CA LEU A 150 -1.79 10.06 1.25
C LEU A 150 -2.79 11.23 1.26
N GLY A 151 -3.13 11.69 2.47
CA GLY A 151 -4.03 12.84 2.68
C GLY A 151 -5.50 12.54 2.43
N LEU A 152 -5.88 11.28 2.26
CA LEU A 152 -7.28 10.87 2.24
C LEU A 152 -7.83 10.71 3.66
N ASP A 153 -9.11 11.03 3.82
CA ASP A 153 -9.83 10.65 5.04
C ASP A 153 -10.03 9.12 5.11
N VAL A 154 -10.41 8.63 6.29
CA VAL A 154 -10.57 7.19 6.56
C VAL A 154 -11.56 6.50 5.60
N ILE A 155 -12.63 7.21 5.22
CA ILE A 155 -13.67 6.66 4.35
C ILE A 155 -13.13 6.53 2.92
N ALA A 156 -12.55 7.61 2.38
CA ALA A 156 -11.97 7.64 1.05
C ALA A 156 -10.81 6.63 0.91
N LYS A 157 -9.95 6.51 1.95
CA LYS A 157 -8.88 5.54 2.03
C LYS A 157 -9.43 4.10 1.90
N ARG A 158 -10.43 3.74 2.72
CA ARG A 158 -11.04 2.40 2.71
C ARG A 158 -11.71 2.09 1.36
N GLN A 159 -12.40 3.06 0.77
CA GLN A 159 -12.99 2.89 -0.56
C GLN A 159 -11.92 2.60 -1.62
N MET A 160 -10.82 3.33 -1.59
CA MET A 160 -9.68 3.11 -2.49
C MET A 160 -9.05 1.72 -2.32
N ILE A 161 -8.76 1.31 -1.09
CA ILE A 161 -8.19 -0.01 -0.80
C ILE A 161 -9.10 -1.11 -1.34
N ASN A 162 -10.40 -1.04 -1.03
CA ASN A 162 -11.38 -2.01 -1.51
C ASN A 162 -11.47 -2.05 -3.03
N PHE A 163 -11.43 -0.90 -3.68
CA PHE A 163 -11.42 -0.78 -5.12
C PHE A 163 -10.17 -1.45 -5.74
N LEU A 164 -8.97 -1.15 -5.25
CA LEU A 164 -7.73 -1.75 -5.75
C LEU A 164 -7.73 -3.28 -5.57
N LYS A 165 -8.18 -3.77 -4.41
CA LYS A 165 -8.35 -5.22 -4.17
C LYS A 165 -9.33 -5.86 -5.14
N LYS A 166 -10.43 -5.16 -5.47
CA LYS A 166 -11.45 -5.64 -6.40
C LYS A 166 -10.88 -5.80 -7.80
N ILE A 167 -10.24 -4.75 -8.35
CA ILE A 167 -9.68 -4.82 -9.71
C ILE A 167 -8.53 -5.84 -9.83
N ASN A 168 -7.69 -5.98 -8.81
CA ASN A 168 -6.66 -7.01 -8.77
C ASN A 168 -7.29 -8.41 -8.84
N ARG A 169 -8.28 -8.70 -7.98
CA ARG A 169 -8.90 -10.03 -7.87
C ARG A 169 -9.78 -10.38 -9.07
N GLU A 170 -10.58 -9.44 -9.57
CA GLU A 170 -11.58 -9.70 -10.60
C GLU A 170 -11.01 -9.57 -12.02
N ASN A 171 -10.11 -8.62 -12.23
CA ASN A 171 -9.51 -8.34 -13.55
C ASN A 171 -8.10 -8.90 -13.71
N GLY A 172 -7.48 -9.44 -12.64
CA GLY A 172 -6.14 -9.99 -12.70
C GLY A 172 -5.04 -8.94 -12.91
N VAL A 173 -5.33 -7.66 -12.63
CA VAL A 173 -4.38 -6.56 -12.81
C VAL A 173 -3.26 -6.68 -11.78
N THR A 174 -2.02 -6.61 -12.22
CA THR A 174 -0.85 -6.55 -11.33
C THR A 174 -0.76 -5.18 -10.70
N ILE A 175 -0.60 -5.10 -9.38
CA ILE A 175 -0.52 -3.81 -8.68
C ILE A 175 0.75 -3.74 -7.85
N ILE A 176 1.50 -2.65 -7.99
CA ILE A 176 2.62 -2.30 -7.13
C ILE A 176 2.27 -0.98 -6.46
N VAL A 177 2.24 -0.97 -5.14
CA VAL A 177 1.85 0.19 -4.34
C VAL A 177 2.92 0.54 -3.33
N THR A 178 3.21 1.83 -3.19
CA THR A 178 3.98 2.36 -2.06
C THR A 178 3.02 3.08 -1.09
N SER A 179 3.32 3.03 0.18
CA SER A 179 2.70 3.87 1.20
C SER A 179 3.67 4.09 2.37
N HIS A 180 3.47 5.15 3.11
CA HIS A 180 4.08 5.35 4.42
C HIS A 180 3.29 4.66 5.54
N ASP A 181 2.01 4.40 5.30
CA ASP A 181 1.12 3.71 6.22
C ASP A 181 1.22 2.19 5.95
N MET A 182 1.84 1.50 6.89
CA MET A 182 2.11 0.06 6.73
C MET A 182 0.86 -0.79 6.94
N ASP A 183 -0.09 -0.32 7.74
CA ASP A 183 -1.38 -0.99 7.93
C ASP A 183 -2.17 -0.98 6.61
N ASP A 184 -2.12 0.13 5.86
CA ASP A 184 -2.69 0.21 4.51
C ASP A 184 -2.06 -0.83 3.58
N LEU A 185 -0.73 -0.96 3.60
CA LEU A 185 -0.02 -1.93 2.77
C LEU A 185 -0.37 -3.37 3.13
N GLU A 186 -0.44 -3.69 4.43
CA GLU A 186 -0.85 -5.03 4.91
C GLU A 186 -2.31 -5.34 4.54
N GLU A 187 -3.19 -4.32 4.58
CA GLU A 187 -4.58 -4.51 4.14
C GLU A 187 -4.69 -4.73 2.63
N MET A 188 -3.86 -4.05 1.81
CA MET A 188 -3.93 -4.10 0.35
C MET A 188 -3.27 -5.35 -0.24
N ALA A 189 -2.04 -5.67 0.18
CA ALA A 189 -1.17 -6.58 -0.53
C ALA A 189 -0.90 -7.86 0.27
N GLN A 190 -0.67 -8.96 -0.46
CA GLN A 190 -0.30 -10.24 0.15
C GLN A 190 1.23 -10.40 0.27
N ARG A 191 1.99 -9.71 -0.59
CA ARG A 191 3.45 -9.74 -0.63
C ARG A 191 4.00 -8.35 -0.37
N ILE A 192 5.03 -8.29 0.46
CA ILE A 192 5.78 -7.08 0.72
C ILE A 192 7.22 -7.23 0.25
N LEU A 193 7.65 -6.26 -0.54
CA LEU A 193 9.03 -6.11 -0.99
C LEU A 193 9.59 -4.86 -0.33
N MET A 194 10.57 -5.05 0.58
CA MET A 194 11.17 -3.95 1.33
C MET A 194 12.52 -3.58 0.75
N ILE A 195 12.73 -2.27 0.61
CA ILE A 195 13.99 -1.71 0.15
C ILE A 195 14.61 -0.86 1.27
N SER A 196 15.92 -1.02 1.47
CA SER A 196 16.72 -0.19 2.37
C SER A 196 18.07 0.09 1.73
N ASP A 197 18.54 1.35 1.82
CA ASP A 197 19.81 1.80 1.26
C ASP A 197 20.02 1.38 -0.20
N GLY A 198 18.95 1.42 -0.97
CA GLY A 198 18.94 1.08 -2.39
C GLY A 198 19.06 -0.42 -2.70
N LYS A 199 18.84 -1.31 -1.74
CA LYS A 199 18.89 -2.77 -1.89
C LYS A 199 17.58 -3.41 -1.42
N VAL A 200 17.25 -4.59 -1.99
CA VAL A 200 16.15 -5.41 -1.46
C VAL A 200 16.58 -6.01 -0.14
N ALA A 201 15.86 -5.65 0.91
CA ALA A 201 16.12 -6.09 2.26
C ALA A 201 15.20 -7.25 2.68
N TYR A 202 13.96 -7.27 2.19
CA TYR A 202 13.02 -8.35 2.41
C TYR A 202 12.11 -8.54 1.21
N ASP A 203 11.77 -9.78 0.92
CA ASP A 203 10.81 -10.16 -0.10
C ASP A 203 10.03 -11.38 0.40
N GLY A 204 8.75 -11.22 0.71
CA GLY A 204 7.91 -12.25 1.27
C GLY A 204 6.53 -11.76 1.70
N ASP A 205 5.84 -12.51 2.54
CA ASP A 205 4.57 -12.13 3.12
C ASP A 205 4.75 -11.34 4.46
N PHE A 206 3.69 -10.68 4.90
CA PHE A 206 3.70 -9.92 6.16
C PHE A 206 3.84 -10.81 7.41
N ASP A 207 3.33 -12.05 7.36
CA ASP A 207 3.49 -12.99 8.48
C ASP A 207 4.94 -13.49 8.60
N GLY A 208 5.63 -13.71 7.48
CA GLY A 208 7.06 -13.98 7.44
C GLY A 208 7.89 -12.84 8.01
N LEU A 209 7.55 -11.60 7.64
CA LEU A 209 8.19 -10.39 8.17
C LEU A 209 8.02 -10.29 9.71
N ARG A 210 6.82 -10.56 10.24
CA ARG A 210 6.56 -10.58 11.68
C ARG A 210 7.37 -11.63 12.43
N LYS A 211 7.59 -12.80 11.83
CA LYS A 211 8.40 -13.89 12.43
C LYS A 211 9.87 -13.52 12.61
N ILE A 212 10.42 -12.63 11.77
CA ILE A 212 11.80 -12.14 11.91
C ILE A 212 12.00 -11.42 13.24
N THR A 213 10.98 -10.73 13.73
CA THR A 213 11.02 -9.95 14.99
C THR A 213 10.53 -10.72 16.22
N GLY A 214 10.26 -12.04 16.10
CA GLY A 214 9.93 -12.87 17.27
C GLY A 214 8.44 -13.00 17.58
N ASN A 215 7.53 -12.83 16.64
CA ASN A 215 6.08 -12.97 16.87
C ASN A 215 5.54 -12.06 18.01
N LEU A 216 6.05 -10.84 18.10
CA LEU A 216 5.61 -9.89 19.11
C LEU A 216 4.12 -9.56 18.94
N THR A 217 3.42 -9.58 20.06
CA THR A 217 1.98 -9.35 20.13
C THR A 217 1.70 -8.33 21.21
N ARG A 218 0.81 -7.39 20.96
CA ARG A 218 0.31 -6.47 21.97
C ARG A 218 -0.90 -7.04 22.67
N VAL A 219 -0.87 -6.96 23.98
CA VAL A 219 -1.96 -7.36 24.86
C VAL A 219 -2.37 -6.14 25.68
N VAL A 220 -3.59 -5.67 25.46
CA VAL A 220 -4.17 -4.58 26.24
C VAL A 220 -5.10 -5.21 27.28
N VAL A 221 -4.81 -4.95 28.54
CA VAL A 221 -5.58 -5.46 29.67
C VAL A 221 -6.23 -4.29 30.39
N THR A 222 -7.56 -4.30 30.47
CA THR A 222 -8.31 -3.32 31.26
C THR A 222 -8.64 -3.92 32.60
N THR A 223 -8.30 -3.21 33.69
CA THR A 223 -8.48 -3.69 35.05
C THR A 223 -9.38 -2.77 35.86
N GLU A 224 -10.07 -3.35 36.87
CA GLU A 224 -10.78 -2.59 37.89
C GLU A 224 -9.82 -1.91 38.86
N ASN A 225 -10.16 -0.70 39.30
CA ASN A 225 -9.44 0.03 40.35
C ASN A 225 -7.93 0.26 40.14
N GLY A 226 -7.46 0.22 38.88
CA GLY A 226 -6.04 0.48 38.57
C GLY A 226 -5.08 -0.63 39.02
N PHE A 227 -5.58 -1.83 39.29
CA PHE A 227 -4.75 -3.00 39.53
C PHE A 227 -3.85 -3.26 38.32
N MET A 228 -2.54 -3.34 38.53
CA MET A 228 -1.56 -3.64 37.50
C MET A 228 -1.31 -5.15 37.44
N PRO A 229 -1.68 -5.84 36.33
CA PRO A 229 -1.43 -7.27 36.23
C PRO A 229 0.05 -7.56 36.01
N GLU A 230 0.59 -8.54 36.73
CA GLU A 230 1.94 -9.06 36.49
C GLU A 230 1.88 -10.17 35.44
N LEU A 231 2.43 -9.93 34.29
CA LEU A 231 2.54 -10.91 33.20
C LEU A 231 4.00 -11.35 33.03
N GLN A 232 4.25 -12.65 33.18
CA GLN A 232 5.58 -13.21 32.97
C GLN A 232 5.97 -13.12 31.47
N ASN A 233 7.23 -12.77 31.19
CA ASN A 233 7.77 -12.60 29.84
C ASN A 233 7.05 -11.52 29.02
N ALA A 234 6.43 -10.54 29.67
CA ALA A 234 5.80 -9.39 29.06
C ALA A 234 6.61 -8.12 29.35
N VAL A 235 6.68 -7.23 28.39
CA VAL A 235 7.23 -5.89 28.53
C VAL A 235 6.07 -4.92 28.65
N LEU A 236 5.97 -4.17 29.75
CA LEU A 236 4.97 -3.13 29.91
C LEU A 236 5.32 -1.95 28.98
N LEU A 237 4.41 -1.58 28.08
CA LEU A 237 4.57 -0.44 27.16
C LEU A 237 3.93 0.83 27.74
N SER A 238 2.71 0.72 28.26
CA SER A 238 1.98 1.83 28.87
C SER A 238 1.04 1.34 29.96
N SER A 239 0.72 2.24 30.91
CA SER A 239 -0.22 1.97 32.00
C SER A 239 -0.89 3.28 32.38
N GLU A 240 -2.16 3.46 31.99
CA GLU A 240 -2.94 4.66 32.28
C GLU A 240 -4.41 4.30 32.54
N ASN A 241 -5.00 4.90 33.59
CA ASN A 241 -6.43 4.78 33.90
C ASN A 241 -6.99 3.36 33.95
N GLY A 242 -6.18 2.38 34.45
CA GLY A 242 -6.58 0.98 34.49
C GLY A 242 -6.48 0.22 33.20
N VAL A 243 -5.93 0.84 32.14
CA VAL A 243 -5.60 0.21 30.87
C VAL A 243 -4.09 -0.02 30.82
N HIS A 244 -3.68 -1.26 30.64
CA HIS A 244 -2.28 -1.67 30.64
C HIS A 244 -1.95 -2.34 29.32
N GLU A 245 -0.98 -1.81 28.60
CA GLU A 245 -0.52 -2.35 27.31
C GLU A 245 0.81 -3.08 27.50
N PHE A 246 0.84 -4.33 27.10
CA PHE A 246 2.01 -5.20 27.19
C PHE A 246 2.44 -5.67 25.79
N GLU A 247 3.74 -5.83 25.59
CA GLU A 247 4.32 -6.54 24.46
C GLU A 247 4.76 -7.94 24.93
N ILE A 248 4.32 -8.98 24.22
CA ILE A 248 4.55 -10.38 24.55
C ILE A 248 5.05 -11.12 23.31
N ASP A 249 6.12 -11.90 23.48
CA ASP A 249 6.61 -12.82 22.47
C ASP A 249 5.84 -14.14 22.54
N LEU A 250 4.94 -14.38 21.58
CA LEU A 250 4.14 -15.61 21.53
C LEU A 250 4.96 -16.87 21.24
N ALA A 251 6.21 -16.74 20.80
CA ALA A 251 7.11 -17.87 20.71
C ALA A 251 7.56 -18.37 22.09
N LYS A 252 7.64 -17.46 23.08
CA LYS A 252 8.00 -17.77 24.48
C LYS A 252 6.78 -18.05 25.35
N THR A 253 5.68 -17.34 25.08
CA THR A 253 4.43 -17.47 25.85
C THR A 253 3.28 -17.77 24.89
N PRO A 254 2.98 -19.06 24.65
CA PRO A 254 1.87 -19.45 23.76
C PRO A 254 0.55 -18.80 24.18
N ILE A 255 -0.27 -18.40 23.19
CA ILE A 255 -1.54 -17.70 23.40
C ILE A 255 -2.47 -18.42 24.40
N LYS A 256 -2.47 -19.75 24.39
CA LYS A 256 -3.26 -20.58 25.33
C LYS A 256 -2.80 -20.37 26.78
N SER A 257 -1.50 -20.28 27.01
CA SER A 257 -0.92 -20.02 28.35
C SER A 257 -1.20 -18.61 28.82
N LEU A 258 -1.11 -17.64 27.88
CA LEU A 258 -1.45 -16.24 28.13
C LEU A 258 -2.92 -16.08 28.55
N MET A 259 -3.84 -16.66 27.79
CA MET A 259 -5.29 -16.60 28.08
C MET A 259 -5.61 -17.23 29.44
N ARG A 260 -4.92 -18.32 29.80
CA ARG A 260 -5.08 -18.95 31.13
C ARG A 260 -4.60 -18.05 32.26
N LEU A 261 -3.43 -17.44 32.08
CA LEU A 261 -2.88 -16.48 33.09
C LEU A 261 -3.84 -15.30 33.26
N LEU A 262 -4.36 -14.73 32.20
CA LEU A 262 -5.30 -13.60 32.27
C LEU A 262 -6.64 -13.97 32.87
N SER A 263 -7.15 -15.19 32.65
CA SER A 263 -8.40 -15.66 33.25
C SER A 263 -8.29 -15.94 34.73
N ASP A 264 -7.10 -16.25 35.24
CA ASP A 264 -6.84 -16.51 36.66
C ASP A 264 -6.62 -15.20 37.46
N LEU A 265 -6.50 -14.04 36.81
CA LEU A 265 -6.32 -12.74 37.45
C LEU A 265 -7.67 -12.12 37.84
N ASN A 266 -7.83 -11.85 39.15
CA ASN A 266 -8.98 -11.11 39.66
C ASN A 266 -8.89 -9.62 39.26
N GLY A 267 -10.00 -9.02 38.83
CA GLY A 267 -10.06 -7.60 38.51
C GLY A 267 -9.73 -7.25 37.06
N VAL A 268 -9.58 -8.24 36.17
CA VAL A 268 -9.49 -8.03 34.74
C VAL A 268 -10.90 -7.88 34.17
N CYS A 269 -11.19 -6.73 33.51
CA CYS A 269 -12.50 -6.42 32.91
C CYS A 269 -12.56 -6.75 31.43
N ASP A 270 -11.44 -6.49 30.73
CA ASP A 270 -11.36 -6.71 29.28
C ASP A 270 -9.93 -7.05 28.86
N VAL A 271 -9.80 -7.82 27.79
CA VAL A 271 -8.53 -8.22 27.20
C VAL A 271 -8.62 -8.12 25.69
N GLU A 272 -7.81 -7.26 25.10
CA GLU A 272 -7.66 -7.14 23.66
C GLU A 272 -6.27 -7.62 23.24
N ILE A 273 -6.22 -8.56 22.30
CA ILE A 273 -4.97 -9.09 21.74
C ILE A 273 -4.83 -8.58 20.31
N LYS A 274 -3.81 -7.77 20.07
CA LYS A 274 -3.49 -7.18 18.76
C LYS A 274 -2.16 -7.71 18.27
N LYS A 275 -2.04 -7.92 16.96
CA LYS A 275 -0.72 -8.09 16.34
C LYS A 275 0.10 -6.82 16.64
N ALA A 276 1.41 -6.97 16.86
CA ALA A 276 2.28 -5.79 16.95
C ALA A 276 2.11 -4.92 15.70
N PRO A 277 2.05 -3.58 15.82
CA PRO A 277 1.99 -2.71 14.66
C PRO A 277 3.12 -3.01 13.71
N ILE A 278 2.80 -3.11 12.43
CA ILE A 278 3.77 -3.51 11.42
C ILE A 278 4.93 -2.51 11.32
N GLU A 279 4.71 -1.24 11.68
CA GLU A 279 5.76 -0.22 11.74
C GLU A 279 6.85 -0.57 12.75
N GLN A 280 6.50 -1.14 13.91
CA GLN A 280 7.48 -1.55 14.91
C GLN A 280 8.29 -2.77 14.45
N VAL A 281 7.61 -3.72 13.81
CA VAL A 281 8.26 -4.87 13.16
C VAL A 281 9.30 -4.38 12.17
N ILE A 282 8.92 -3.45 11.32
CA ILE A 282 9.78 -2.87 10.30
C ILE A 282 10.92 -2.06 10.90
N ALA A 283 10.66 -1.26 11.96
CA ALA A 283 11.68 -0.49 12.64
C ALA A 283 12.75 -1.40 13.28
N SER A 284 12.34 -2.52 13.90
CA SER A 284 13.28 -3.50 14.46
C SER A 284 14.07 -4.23 13.38
N VAL A 285 13.43 -4.57 12.26
CA VAL A 285 14.11 -5.17 11.10
C VAL A 285 15.14 -4.20 10.53
N TYR A 286 14.81 -2.92 10.32
CA TYR A 286 15.79 -1.91 9.84
C TYR A 286 16.94 -1.70 10.83
N SER A 287 16.67 -1.80 12.15
CA SER A 287 17.72 -1.66 13.17
C SER A 287 18.70 -2.84 13.15
N SER A 288 18.23 -4.03 12.80
CA SER A 288 19.05 -5.25 12.71
C SER A 288 19.91 -5.31 11.44
N TRP A 289 19.61 -4.47 10.41
CA TRP A 289 20.35 -4.43 9.15
C TRP A 289 21.40 -3.32 9.08
N LYS A 290 21.47 -2.46 10.09
CA LYS A 290 22.55 -1.49 10.27
C LYS A 290 23.72 -2.11 11.01
#